data_096ce48115fef7bbcc1b15212356e93a
#
_entry.id   096ce48115fef7bbcc1b15212356e93a
#
_cell.length_a   1.000
_cell.length_b   1.000
_cell.length_c   1.000
_cell.angle_alpha   90.00
_cell.angle_beta   90.00
_cell.angle_gamma   90.00
#
_symmetry.space_group_name_H-M   'P 1'
#
loop_
_entity.id
_entity.type
_entity.pdbx_description
1 polymer ?
#
loop_
_entity_poly.entity_id
_entity_poly.type
_entity_poly.pdbx_seq_one_letter_code
_entity_poly.pdbx_strand_id
1 'polypeptide(L)'
;MRLPSDERGLANLWLRVRHRRDRRIRTDLTPAERLLLARLACDVRRRGGAAFVELGSYLGASACFIAAGLHRAGGGGLLTCVDTWRNDAMSEGPRDTWGEFHANVRPWERFIRTVRATSAEAAAAFAGPVDFLFVDADHDYEAVRADIAAWFPRLSPGATVAFHDVFYFPGVRRAVDEFVAPRARAGGGERNLYWARF
;
A
#
# COMPACT_ATOMS: atom_id res chain seq x y z
N MET A 1 9.21 -14.79 -11.88
CA MET A 1 9.02 -16.22 -11.52
C MET A 1 7.55 -16.42 -11.14
N ARG A 2 6.76 -17.16 -11.93
CA ARG A 2 5.36 -17.45 -11.60
C ARG A 2 5.36 -18.53 -10.52
N LEU A 3 4.70 -18.25 -9.38
CA LEU A 3 4.47 -19.29 -8.38
C LEU A 3 3.67 -20.46 -8.99
N PRO A 4 3.90 -21.71 -8.56
CA PRO A 4 3.06 -22.85 -8.96
C PRO A 4 1.57 -22.57 -8.72
N SER A 5 0.72 -23.10 -9.57
CA SER A 5 -0.75 -22.88 -9.52
C SER A 5 -1.37 -23.24 -8.16
N ASP A 6 -0.84 -24.25 -7.50
CA ASP A 6 -1.31 -24.77 -6.21
C ASP A 6 -1.01 -23.83 -5.03
N GLU A 7 0.16 -23.21 -5.02
CA GLU A 7 0.50 -22.21 -3.98
C GLU A 7 -0.33 -20.93 -4.10
N ARG A 8 -0.73 -20.56 -5.32
CA ARG A 8 -1.64 -19.43 -5.56
C ARG A 8 -3.05 -19.72 -5.06
N GLY A 9 -3.54 -20.94 -5.28
CA GLY A 9 -4.83 -21.39 -4.80
C GLY A 9 -4.93 -21.41 -3.28
N LEU A 10 -3.94 -21.99 -2.61
CA LEU A 10 -3.87 -22.06 -1.15
C LEU A 10 -3.68 -20.68 -0.49
N ALA A 11 -2.86 -19.81 -1.09
CA ALA A 11 -2.71 -18.43 -0.62
C ALA A 11 -4.02 -17.63 -0.68
N ASN A 12 -4.76 -17.80 -1.78
CA ASN A 12 -6.07 -17.16 -1.96
C ASN A 12 -7.10 -17.71 -0.98
N LEU A 13 -7.10 -19.02 -0.73
CA LEU A 13 -8.00 -19.65 0.23
C LEU A 13 -7.72 -19.19 1.66
N TRP A 14 -6.43 -19.11 2.05
CA TRP A 14 -6.03 -18.63 3.38
C TRP A 14 -6.49 -17.19 3.62
N LEU A 15 -6.26 -16.29 2.66
CA LEU A 15 -6.72 -14.91 2.73
C LEU A 15 -8.26 -14.81 2.70
N ARG A 16 -8.96 -15.69 1.99
CA ARG A 16 -10.43 -15.71 1.92
C ARG A 16 -11.07 -16.18 3.22
N VAL A 17 -10.50 -17.16 3.88
CA VAL A 17 -11.10 -17.79 5.08
C VAL A 17 -10.77 -17.01 6.34
N ARG A 18 -9.51 -16.60 6.53
CA ARG A 18 -9.06 -15.90 7.75
C ARG A 18 -9.36 -14.40 7.80
N HIS A 19 -9.57 -13.77 6.62
CA HIS A 19 -9.75 -12.32 6.54
C HIS A 19 -11.17 -11.90 6.20
N ARG A 20 -12.17 -12.67 6.65
CA ARG A 20 -13.60 -12.34 6.43
C ARG A 20 -13.98 -10.95 6.95
N ARG A 21 -13.40 -10.51 8.09
CA ARG A 21 -13.63 -9.19 8.69
C ARG A 21 -13.00 -8.11 7.82
N ASP A 22 -11.73 -8.25 7.45
CA ASP A 22 -10.96 -7.28 6.68
C ASP A 22 -11.56 -7.04 5.29
N ARG A 23 -12.21 -8.06 4.73
CA ARG A 23 -12.94 -7.97 3.44
C ARG A 23 -14.20 -7.12 3.48
N ARG A 24 -14.74 -6.83 4.66
CA ARG A 24 -15.94 -5.99 4.85
C ARG A 24 -15.61 -4.53 5.06
N ILE A 25 -14.33 -4.20 5.27
CA ILE A 25 -13.89 -2.81 5.34
C ILE A 25 -14.15 -2.16 4.00
N ARG A 26 -14.84 -1.03 4.02
CA ARG A 26 -15.15 -0.24 2.81
C ARG A 26 -13.86 0.25 2.16
N THR A 27 -13.77 0.13 0.84
CA THR A 27 -12.61 0.50 0.04
C THR A 27 -12.95 0.40 -1.45
N ASP A 28 -12.27 1.16 -2.28
CA ASP A 28 -12.35 1.07 -3.74
C ASP A 28 -11.43 -0.03 -4.31
N LEU A 29 -10.50 -0.57 -3.51
CA LEU A 29 -9.68 -1.72 -3.88
C LEU A 29 -10.52 -2.99 -4.08
N THR A 30 -10.41 -3.59 -5.24
CA THR A 30 -11.02 -4.89 -5.52
C THR A 30 -10.41 -6.01 -4.67
N PRO A 31 -11.10 -7.15 -4.50
CA PRO A 31 -10.50 -8.30 -3.82
C PRO A 31 -9.19 -8.80 -4.42
N ALA A 32 -9.00 -8.67 -5.75
CA ALA A 32 -7.78 -9.09 -6.44
C ALA A 32 -6.60 -8.17 -6.10
N GLU A 33 -6.83 -6.85 -6.07
CA GLU A 33 -5.82 -5.85 -5.71
C GLU A 33 -5.37 -5.99 -4.26
N ARG A 34 -6.32 -6.17 -3.33
CA ARG A 34 -6.01 -6.46 -1.92
C ARG A 34 -5.14 -7.71 -1.76
N LEU A 35 -5.43 -8.77 -2.52
CA LEU A 35 -4.62 -9.97 -2.55
C LEU A 35 -3.23 -9.73 -3.13
N LEU A 36 -3.12 -8.88 -4.16
CA LEU A 36 -1.83 -8.51 -4.73
C LEU A 36 -0.99 -7.73 -3.72
N LEU A 37 -1.56 -6.76 -3.01
CA LEU A 37 -0.86 -6.03 -1.93
C LEU A 37 -0.31 -6.98 -0.86
N ALA A 38 -1.11 -7.94 -0.39
CA ALA A 38 -0.67 -8.93 0.59
C ALA A 38 0.49 -9.80 0.05
N ARG A 39 0.48 -10.17 -1.25
CA ARG A 39 1.57 -10.93 -1.88
C ARG A 39 2.83 -10.09 -2.00
N LEU A 40 2.72 -8.86 -2.49
CA LEU A 40 3.86 -7.96 -2.62
C LEU A 40 4.52 -7.70 -1.26
N ALA A 41 3.74 -7.44 -0.22
CA ALA A 41 4.25 -7.27 1.13
C ALA A 41 4.95 -8.55 1.66
N CYS A 42 4.34 -9.71 1.44
CA CYS A 42 4.95 -10.99 1.79
C CYS A 42 6.29 -11.21 1.06
N ASP A 43 6.34 -10.93 -0.24
CA ASP A 43 7.54 -11.11 -1.05
C ASP A 43 8.66 -10.14 -0.65
N VAL A 44 8.33 -8.86 -0.40
CA VAL A 44 9.29 -7.88 0.13
C VAL A 44 9.83 -8.34 1.47
N ARG A 45 8.96 -8.76 2.39
CA ARG A 45 9.39 -9.24 3.71
C ARG A 45 10.28 -10.49 3.63
N ARG A 46 9.98 -11.43 2.74
CA ARG A 46 10.80 -12.64 2.52
C ARG A 46 12.18 -12.34 1.95
N ARG A 47 12.33 -11.22 1.24
CA ARG A 47 13.62 -10.72 0.76
C ARG A 47 14.40 -9.90 1.81
N GLY A 48 13.91 -9.84 3.05
CA GLY A 48 14.55 -9.11 4.14
C GLY A 48 14.01 -7.72 4.41
N GLY A 49 13.10 -7.19 3.58
CA GLY A 49 12.50 -5.87 3.79
C GLY A 49 11.75 -5.77 5.12
N ALA A 50 11.89 -4.65 5.81
CA ALA A 50 11.32 -4.43 7.14
C ALA A 50 10.49 -3.14 7.25
N ALA A 51 10.76 -2.15 6.41
CA ALA A 51 10.10 -0.84 6.42
C ALA A 51 9.07 -0.73 5.28
N PHE A 52 7.81 -0.66 5.66
CA PHE A 52 6.65 -0.56 4.77
C PHE A 52 5.96 0.78 5.02
N VAL A 53 5.56 1.47 3.97
CA VAL A 53 4.85 2.74 4.04
C VAL A 53 3.61 2.67 3.15
N GLU A 54 2.52 3.23 3.63
CA GLU A 54 1.28 3.45 2.91
C GLU A 54 0.90 4.93 3.01
N LEU A 55 0.62 5.55 1.87
CA LEU A 55 0.12 6.91 1.75
C LEU A 55 -1.36 6.85 1.33
N GLY A 56 -2.23 7.40 2.18
CA GLY A 56 -3.67 7.24 2.04
C GLY A 56 -4.15 5.90 2.60
N SER A 57 -4.54 5.89 3.86
CA SER A 57 -4.94 4.65 4.56
C SER A 57 -6.44 4.54 4.78
N TYR A 58 -7.16 5.68 4.68
CA TYR A 58 -8.61 5.76 4.81
C TYR A 58 -9.17 4.94 5.97
N LEU A 59 -9.92 3.87 5.70
CA LEU A 59 -10.50 2.96 6.71
C LEU A 59 -9.62 1.73 7.01
N GLY A 60 -8.44 1.60 6.39
CA GLY A 60 -7.45 0.57 6.71
C GLY A 60 -7.63 -0.75 5.99
N ALA A 61 -8.39 -0.82 4.89
CA ALA A 61 -8.57 -2.07 4.14
C ALA A 61 -7.26 -2.58 3.55
N SER A 62 -6.51 -1.73 2.85
CA SER A 62 -5.18 -2.00 2.30
C SER A 62 -4.17 -2.34 3.39
N ALA A 63 -4.14 -1.54 4.48
CA ALA A 63 -3.29 -1.76 5.64
C ALA A 63 -3.45 -3.16 6.24
N CYS A 64 -4.69 -3.63 6.40
CA CYS A 64 -4.97 -4.99 6.88
C CYS A 64 -4.39 -6.07 5.96
N PHE A 65 -4.47 -5.90 4.63
CA PHE A 65 -3.96 -6.88 3.68
C PHE A 65 -2.42 -6.84 3.57
N ILE A 66 -1.79 -5.66 3.64
CA ILE A 66 -0.34 -5.53 3.75
C ILE A 66 0.15 -6.20 5.04
N ALA A 67 -0.47 -5.92 6.18
CA ALA A 67 -0.15 -6.55 7.46
C ALA A 67 -0.35 -8.08 7.44
N ALA A 68 -1.39 -8.57 6.75
CA ALA A 68 -1.59 -10.01 6.52
C ALA A 68 -0.44 -10.62 5.71
N GLY A 69 0.10 -9.90 4.73
CA GLY A 69 1.30 -10.29 3.98
C GLY A 69 2.53 -10.40 4.87
N LEU A 70 2.76 -9.44 5.77
CA LEU A 70 3.83 -9.45 6.77
C LEU A 70 3.71 -10.66 7.72
N HIS A 71 2.51 -10.88 8.24
CA HIS A 71 2.23 -12.03 9.10
C HIS A 71 2.52 -13.36 8.39
N ARG A 72 2.08 -13.49 7.13
CA ARG A 72 2.32 -14.69 6.30
C ARG A 72 3.79 -14.95 6.04
N ALA A 73 4.61 -13.91 5.97
CA ALA A 73 6.07 -14.02 5.81
C ALA A 73 6.82 -14.38 7.09
N GLY A 74 6.12 -14.69 8.18
CA GLY A 74 6.70 -15.02 9.48
C GLY A 74 6.78 -13.81 10.44
N GLY A 75 6.19 -12.68 10.08
CA GLY A 75 6.27 -11.44 10.86
C GLY A 75 7.57 -10.66 10.62
N GLY A 76 7.87 -9.73 11.51
CA GLY A 76 9.10 -8.91 11.44
C GLY A 76 9.04 -7.92 10.28
N GLY A 77 8.35 -6.86 10.40
CA GLY A 77 8.20 -5.73 9.49
C GLY A 77 7.16 -4.79 10.07
N LEU A 78 7.26 -3.52 9.75
CA LEU A 78 6.37 -2.49 10.26
C LEU A 78 5.80 -1.67 9.10
N LEU A 79 4.49 -1.60 9.01
CA LEU A 79 3.77 -0.74 8.09
C LEU A 79 3.49 0.61 8.78
N THR A 80 4.02 1.67 8.22
CA THR A 80 3.67 3.04 8.61
C THR A 80 2.54 3.51 7.70
N CYS A 81 1.35 3.68 8.26
CA CYS A 81 0.18 4.25 7.59
C CYS A 81 0.19 5.76 7.79
N VAL A 82 0.27 6.49 6.68
CA VAL A 82 0.29 7.95 6.63
C VAL A 82 -1.02 8.44 6.04
N ASP A 83 -1.78 9.21 6.81
CA ASP A 83 -3.04 9.81 6.37
C ASP A 83 -3.37 11.01 7.27
N THR A 84 -4.13 11.96 6.80
CA THR A 84 -4.72 13.02 7.63
C THR A 84 -5.95 12.53 8.40
N TRP A 85 -6.57 11.47 7.91
CA TRP A 85 -7.89 10.93 8.33
C TRP A 85 -9.00 12.00 8.36
N ARG A 86 -8.86 13.04 7.52
CA ARG A 86 -9.89 14.08 7.33
C ARG A 86 -10.87 13.75 6.22
N ASN A 87 -10.54 12.76 5.41
CA ASN A 87 -11.36 12.31 4.29
C ASN A 87 -11.62 13.38 3.21
N ASP A 88 -10.72 14.35 3.08
CA ASP A 88 -10.91 15.52 2.22
C ASP A 88 -10.98 15.16 0.72
N ALA A 89 -10.28 14.11 0.30
CA ALA A 89 -10.21 13.66 -1.09
C ALA A 89 -11.32 12.67 -1.49
N MET A 90 -12.14 12.21 -0.55
CA MET A 90 -13.16 11.21 -0.82
C MET A 90 -14.49 11.82 -1.26
N SER A 91 -15.18 11.15 -2.18
CA SER A 91 -16.48 11.60 -2.74
C SER A 91 -17.59 11.76 -1.71
N GLU A 92 -17.50 11.12 -0.55
CA GLU A 92 -18.44 11.25 0.56
C GLU A 92 -18.24 12.52 1.40
N GLY A 93 -17.18 13.26 1.13
CA GLY A 93 -16.85 14.50 1.79
C GLY A 93 -16.05 14.37 3.09
N PRO A 94 -15.63 15.53 3.64
CA PRO A 94 -14.79 15.58 4.82
C PRO A 94 -15.45 14.98 6.07
N ARG A 95 -14.73 14.10 6.75
CA ARG A 95 -15.09 13.56 8.07
C ARG A 95 -13.89 12.94 8.76
N ASP A 96 -13.87 12.87 10.09
CA ASP A 96 -12.81 12.18 10.81
C ASP A 96 -13.02 10.66 10.73
N THR A 97 -12.11 9.96 10.04
CA THR A 97 -12.11 8.50 9.88
C THR A 97 -11.13 7.79 10.82
N TRP A 98 -10.41 8.52 11.67
CA TRP A 98 -9.38 8.01 12.57
C TRP A 98 -9.86 6.86 13.47
N GLY A 99 -11.02 7.03 14.12
CA GLY A 99 -11.56 6.02 15.02
C GLY A 99 -11.96 4.74 14.29
N GLU A 100 -12.55 4.86 13.09
CA GLU A 100 -12.93 3.71 12.27
C GLU A 100 -11.70 2.95 11.77
N PHE A 101 -10.67 3.67 11.31
CA PHE A 101 -9.39 3.07 10.93
C PHE A 101 -8.83 2.21 12.07
N HIS A 102 -8.66 2.78 13.27
CA HIS A 102 -8.12 2.05 14.42
C HIS A 102 -8.96 0.84 14.83
N ALA A 103 -10.28 0.96 14.79
CA ALA A 103 -11.17 -0.18 15.05
C ALA A 103 -10.98 -1.31 14.03
N ASN A 104 -10.78 -0.95 12.75
CA ASN A 104 -10.59 -1.92 11.67
C ASN A 104 -9.22 -2.61 11.74
N VAL A 105 -8.14 -1.85 11.95
CA VAL A 105 -6.77 -2.40 11.96
C VAL A 105 -6.36 -3.05 13.29
N ARG A 106 -7.18 -2.97 14.33
CA ARG A 106 -6.89 -3.52 15.66
C ARG A 106 -6.32 -4.95 15.68
N PRO A 107 -6.81 -5.91 14.84
CA PRO A 107 -6.23 -7.26 14.82
C PRO A 107 -4.80 -7.30 14.30
N TRP A 108 -4.34 -6.24 13.66
CA TRP A 108 -3.06 -6.09 12.99
C TRP A 108 -2.15 -5.04 13.64
N GLU A 109 -2.55 -4.42 14.76
CA GLU A 109 -1.86 -3.28 15.39
C GLU A 109 -0.37 -3.51 15.63
N ARG A 110 0.04 -4.75 15.90
CA ARG A 110 1.46 -5.11 16.09
C ARG A 110 2.32 -4.91 14.82
N PHE A 111 1.71 -4.81 13.65
CA PHE A 111 2.37 -4.58 12.36
C PHE A 111 2.18 -3.17 11.84
N ILE A 112 1.41 -2.33 12.52
CA ILE A 112 0.97 -1.03 12.03
C ILE A 112 1.40 0.07 12.98
N ARG A 113 2.00 1.10 12.42
CA ARG A 113 2.22 2.40 13.05
C ARG A 113 1.47 3.46 12.26
N THR A 114 0.80 4.38 12.92
CA THR A 114 0.06 5.47 12.30
C THR A 114 0.81 6.79 12.41
N VAL A 115 0.75 7.58 11.34
CA VAL A 115 1.27 8.96 11.29
C VAL A 115 0.14 9.84 10.76
N ARG A 116 -0.50 10.61 11.64
CA ARG A 116 -1.58 11.53 11.26
C ARG A 116 -0.99 12.84 10.74
N ALA A 117 -0.67 12.85 9.46
CA ALA A 117 0.01 13.96 8.78
C ALA A 117 -0.27 13.90 7.27
N THR A 118 0.07 14.94 6.56
CA THR A 118 0.20 14.90 5.11
C THR A 118 1.38 14.02 4.69
N SER A 119 1.37 13.53 3.45
CA SER A 119 2.47 12.75 2.88
C SER A 119 3.80 13.51 2.95
N ALA A 120 3.79 14.79 2.63
CA ALA A 120 5.00 15.64 2.66
C ALA A 120 5.58 15.81 4.07
N GLU A 121 4.73 16.10 5.06
CA GLU A 121 5.14 16.21 6.47
C GLU A 121 5.71 14.88 6.99
N ALA A 122 5.02 13.78 6.68
CA ALA A 122 5.48 12.46 7.06
C ALA A 122 6.82 12.11 6.39
N ALA A 123 6.99 12.41 5.10
CA ALA A 123 8.26 12.21 4.41
C ALA A 123 9.40 13.00 5.04
N ALA A 124 9.17 14.27 5.39
CA ALA A 124 10.19 15.11 6.02
C ALA A 124 10.68 14.55 7.38
N ALA A 125 9.76 13.94 8.15
CA ALA A 125 10.05 13.37 9.46
C ALA A 125 10.48 11.89 9.42
N PHE A 126 10.35 11.21 8.27
CA PHE A 126 10.63 9.79 8.16
C PHE A 126 12.12 9.49 8.16
N ALA A 127 12.55 8.63 9.08
CA ALA A 127 13.94 8.20 9.20
C ALA A 127 14.13 6.77 8.67
N GLY A 128 15.15 6.61 7.85
CA GLY A 128 15.55 5.30 7.32
C GLY A 128 15.02 4.98 5.92
N PRO A 129 15.45 3.83 5.38
CA PRO A 129 15.05 3.37 4.07
C PRO A 129 13.62 2.80 4.06
N VAL A 130 13.00 2.78 2.87
CA VAL A 130 11.67 2.22 2.61
C VAL A 130 11.82 1.02 1.66
N ASP A 131 11.35 -0.15 2.08
CA ASP A 131 11.42 -1.38 1.28
C ASP A 131 10.14 -1.63 0.46
N PHE A 132 9.03 -1.12 0.96
CA PHE A 132 7.74 -1.16 0.28
C PHE A 132 7.00 0.17 0.45
N LEU A 133 6.55 0.76 -0.66
CA LEU A 133 5.73 1.96 -0.66
C LEU A 133 4.42 1.68 -1.41
N PHE A 134 3.28 1.94 -0.78
CA PHE A 134 1.98 1.94 -1.43
C PHE A 134 1.42 3.36 -1.45
N VAL A 135 1.03 3.84 -2.62
CA VAL A 135 0.50 5.19 -2.84
C VAL A 135 -0.95 5.08 -3.30
N ASP A 136 -1.86 5.59 -2.49
CA ASP A 136 -3.31 5.58 -2.68
C ASP A 136 -3.95 6.82 -1.99
N ALA A 137 -3.36 8.01 -2.22
CA ALA A 137 -3.75 9.24 -1.53
C ALA A 137 -4.54 10.18 -2.44
N ASP A 138 -3.85 11.01 -3.21
CA ASP A 138 -4.47 11.97 -4.13
C ASP A 138 -4.37 11.44 -5.57
N HIS A 139 -5.27 11.93 -6.46
CA HIS A 139 -5.34 11.46 -7.84
C HIS A 139 -4.86 12.51 -8.85
N ASP A 140 -4.54 13.71 -8.39
CA ASP A 140 -4.01 14.77 -9.24
C ASP A 140 -2.53 14.52 -9.56
N TYR A 141 -2.15 14.79 -10.81
CA TYR A 141 -0.77 14.59 -11.28
C TYR A 141 0.28 15.27 -10.39
N GLU A 142 0.06 16.53 -10.00
CA GLU A 142 1.02 17.29 -9.19
C GLU A 142 1.17 16.70 -7.79
N ALA A 143 0.07 16.24 -7.19
CA ALA A 143 0.08 15.58 -5.88
C ALA A 143 0.84 14.26 -5.93
N VAL A 144 0.56 13.39 -6.90
CA VAL A 144 1.28 12.12 -7.08
C VAL A 144 2.76 12.35 -7.39
N ARG A 145 3.08 13.35 -8.23
CA ARG A 145 4.46 13.75 -8.52
C ARG A 145 5.20 14.21 -7.27
N ALA A 146 4.53 14.96 -6.40
CA ALA A 146 5.10 15.41 -5.13
C ALA A 146 5.37 14.24 -4.19
N ASP A 147 4.46 13.27 -4.08
CA ASP A 147 4.66 12.04 -3.31
C ASP A 147 5.86 11.25 -3.82
N ILE A 148 5.98 11.06 -5.14
CA ILE A 148 7.13 10.41 -5.76
C ILE A 148 8.43 11.16 -5.41
N ALA A 149 8.45 12.48 -5.55
CA ALA A 149 9.63 13.29 -5.25
C ALA A 149 10.05 13.22 -3.78
N ALA A 150 9.08 13.15 -2.86
CA ALA A 150 9.33 13.08 -1.43
C ALA A 150 9.80 11.69 -0.95
N TRP A 151 9.22 10.61 -1.50
CA TRP A 151 9.44 9.26 -0.97
C TRP A 151 10.47 8.44 -1.74
N PHE A 152 10.65 8.65 -3.05
CA PHE A 152 11.58 7.85 -3.86
C PHE A 152 13.05 7.97 -3.43
N PRO A 153 13.56 9.13 -2.96
CA PRO A 153 14.93 9.20 -2.42
C PRO A 153 15.17 8.31 -1.19
N ARG A 154 14.10 7.81 -0.58
CA ARG A 154 14.15 6.92 0.60
C ARG A 154 14.05 5.43 0.26
N LEU A 155 13.82 5.09 -0.99
CA LEU A 155 13.65 3.68 -1.38
C LEU A 155 14.96 2.92 -1.23
N SER A 156 14.90 1.77 -0.58
CA SER A 156 16.01 0.80 -0.55
C SER A 156 16.29 0.25 -1.94
N PRO A 157 17.54 -0.14 -2.25
CA PRO A 157 17.82 -0.94 -3.44
C PRO A 157 16.96 -2.22 -3.46
N GLY A 158 16.23 -2.45 -4.55
CA GLY A 158 15.29 -3.58 -4.66
C GLY A 158 13.91 -3.32 -4.02
N ALA A 159 13.63 -2.10 -3.58
CA ALA A 159 12.32 -1.72 -3.07
C ALA A 159 11.20 -2.00 -4.08
N THR A 160 10.02 -2.27 -3.57
CA THR A 160 8.80 -2.40 -4.36
C THR A 160 7.88 -1.23 -4.07
N VAL A 161 7.37 -0.58 -5.12
CA VAL A 161 6.33 0.44 -5.01
C VAL A 161 5.05 -0.06 -5.66
N ALA A 162 3.90 0.37 -5.15
CA ALA A 162 2.60 0.11 -5.74
C ALA A 162 1.79 1.41 -5.76
N PHE A 163 1.01 1.61 -6.82
CA PHE A 163 0.11 2.73 -7.01
C PHE A 163 -1.28 2.21 -7.31
N HIS A 164 -2.27 2.74 -6.62
CA HIS A 164 -3.67 2.53 -6.98
C HIS A 164 -4.14 3.60 -7.97
N ASP A 165 -5.30 3.40 -8.54
CA ASP A 165 -5.98 4.35 -9.44
C ASP A 165 -5.28 4.70 -10.75
N VAL A 166 -4.29 3.91 -11.14
CA VAL A 166 -3.47 4.16 -12.34
C VAL A 166 -4.28 4.15 -13.64
N PHE A 167 -5.36 3.38 -13.71
CA PHE A 167 -6.17 3.28 -14.94
C PHE A 167 -7.44 4.11 -14.91
N TYR A 168 -7.88 4.56 -13.75
CA TYR A 168 -9.07 5.42 -13.62
C TYR A 168 -8.74 6.91 -13.63
N PHE A 169 -7.56 7.30 -13.11
CA PHE A 169 -7.17 8.69 -13.02
C PHE A 169 -5.97 9.00 -13.92
N PRO A 170 -6.17 9.83 -14.99
CA PRO A 170 -5.10 10.20 -15.92
C PRO A 170 -3.90 10.86 -15.23
N GLY A 171 -4.11 11.59 -14.14
CA GLY A 171 -3.05 12.23 -13.35
C GLY A 171 -2.11 11.21 -12.73
N VAL A 172 -2.65 10.17 -12.07
CA VAL A 172 -1.89 9.07 -11.49
C VAL A 172 -1.15 8.30 -12.58
N ARG A 173 -1.84 7.96 -13.67
CA ARG A 173 -1.26 7.26 -14.81
C ARG A 173 -0.06 8.00 -15.38
N ARG A 174 -0.21 9.29 -15.64
CA ARG A 174 0.85 10.13 -16.19
C ARG A 174 2.07 10.16 -15.29
N ALA A 175 1.88 10.36 -13.98
CA ALA A 175 2.99 10.37 -13.02
C ALA A 175 3.72 9.02 -12.96
N VAL A 176 2.98 7.90 -13.02
CA VAL A 176 3.57 6.56 -13.05
C VAL A 176 4.36 6.34 -14.35
N ASP A 177 3.82 6.70 -15.50
CA ASP A 177 4.48 6.54 -16.80
C ASP A 177 5.75 7.41 -16.92
N GLU A 178 5.75 8.61 -16.33
CA GLU A 178 6.90 9.53 -16.39
C GLU A 178 8.01 9.19 -15.37
N PHE A 179 7.65 8.83 -14.14
CA PHE A 179 8.64 8.76 -13.06
C PHE A 179 8.89 7.37 -12.50
N VAL A 180 8.00 6.41 -12.71
CA VAL A 180 8.07 5.08 -12.11
C VAL A 180 8.46 4.02 -13.14
N ALA A 181 7.68 3.87 -14.20
CA ALA A 181 7.85 2.82 -15.19
C ALA A 181 9.24 2.81 -15.85
N PRO A 182 9.85 3.95 -16.23
CA PRO A 182 11.17 3.96 -16.86
C PRO A 182 12.32 3.49 -15.96
N ARG A 183 12.13 3.51 -14.65
CA ARG A 183 13.14 3.12 -13.65
C ARG A 183 12.94 1.69 -13.13
N ALA A 184 11.83 1.05 -13.49
CA ALA A 184 11.45 -0.26 -13.00
C ALA A 184 12.29 -1.37 -13.62
N ARG A 185 12.87 -2.25 -12.80
CA ARG A 185 13.53 -3.50 -13.22
C ARG A 185 12.54 -4.64 -13.43
N ALA A 186 11.41 -4.58 -12.75
CA ALA A 186 10.29 -5.49 -12.92
C ALA A 186 9.01 -4.75 -12.51
N GLY A 187 7.90 -5.15 -13.09
CA GLY A 187 6.62 -4.54 -12.77
C GLY A 187 5.45 -5.37 -13.28
N GLY A 188 4.27 -4.95 -12.93
CA GLY A 188 3.02 -5.56 -13.36
C GLY A 188 1.83 -4.87 -12.72
N GLY A 189 0.65 -5.43 -12.91
CA GLY A 189 -0.57 -4.84 -12.36
C GLY A 189 -1.68 -5.86 -12.20
N GLU A 190 -2.71 -5.44 -11.48
CA GLU A 190 -3.98 -6.15 -11.32
C GLU A 190 -5.08 -5.09 -11.27
N ARG A 191 -6.00 -5.13 -12.23
CA ARG A 191 -7.07 -4.13 -12.32
C ARG A 191 -6.53 -2.71 -12.38
N ASN A 192 -6.78 -1.92 -11.35
CA ASN A 192 -6.40 -0.52 -11.24
C ASN A 192 -5.13 -0.28 -10.39
N LEU A 193 -4.47 -1.36 -9.97
CA LEU A 193 -3.23 -1.31 -9.21
C LEU A 193 -2.05 -1.67 -10.10
N TYR A 194 -1.04 -0.79 -10.14
CA TYR A 194 0.26 -1.01 -10.77
C TYR A 194 1.34 -1.15 -9.70
N TRP A 195 2.33 -1.99 -9.94
CA TRP A 195 3.51 -2.11 -9.07
C TRP A 195 4.80 -2.17 -9.88
N ALA A 196 5.88 -1.69 -9.28
CA ALA A 196 7.23 -1.71 -9.83
C ALA A 196 8.27 -2.07 -8.75
N ARG A 197 9.39 -2.67 -9.16
CA ARG A 197 10.55 -2.94 -8.33
C ARG A 197 11.79 -2.29 -8.94
N PHE A 198 12.61 -1.66 -8.09
CA PHE A 198 13.79 -0.87 -8.42
C PHE A 198 15.11 -1.59 -8.16
#